data_f7e524592135f429f89daa0f67d1d429
#
_entry.id   f7e524592135f429f89daa0f67d1d429
#
_cell.length_a   1.000
_cell.length_b   1.000
_cell.length_c   1.000
_cell.angle_alpha   90.00
_cell.angle_beta   90.00
_cell.angle_gamma   90.00
#
_symmetry.space_group_name_H-M   'P 1'
#
loop_
_entity.id
_entity.type
_entity.pdbx_description
1 polymer ?
#
loop_
_entity_poly.entity_id
_entity_poly.type
_entity_poly.pdbx_seq_one_letter_code
_entity_poly.pdbx_strand_id
1 'polypeptide(L)'
;QPIWQATDPPGQRGWRQLEYAEGLYALLDAFMRRCPQVSIEACSSGGYRMDLGTLRRAHTAWMCDNTDTHDPIRLMQKGVNRVVPGCYANSTMLWATHDHRRTQSLAALKRDGYPTSPLRSRMGGSLGFAESARLYTPKIKEQLQREIVAYKAQRHLLLKDYYPLFAPQRL
;
A
#
# COMPACT_ATOMS: atom_id res chain seq x y z
N GLN A 1 7.89 21.39 -10.80
CA GLN A 1 7.49 22.63 -10.10
C GLN A 1 7.85 23.91 -10.88
N PRO A 2 9.05 24.10 -11.45
CA PRO A 2 9.38 25.34 -12.18
C PRO A 2 8.41 25.65 -13.34
N ILE A 3 7.97 24.63 -14.07
CA ILE A 3 7.03 24.80 -15.21
C ILE A 3 5.67 25.34 -14.71
N TRP A 4 5.14 24.80 -13.63
CA TRP A 4 3.89 25.27 -13.04
C TRP A 4 3.97 26.75 -12.64
N GLN A 5 5.06 27.11 -11.95
CA GLN A 5 5.27 28.49 -11.48
C GLN A 5 5.46 29.48 -12.62
N ALA A 6 6.08 29.05 -13.73
CA ALA A 6 6.28 29.90 -14.90
C ALA A 6 4.97 30.17 -15.69
N THR A 7 3.94 29.34 -15.49
CA THR A 7 2.65 29.44 -16.18
C THR A 7 1.53 29.96 -15.29
N ASP A 8 1.80 30.20 -14.00
CA ASP A 8 0.83 30.80 -13.09
C ASP A 8 0.46 32.22 -13.51
N PRO A 9 -0.79 32.65 -13.36
CA PRO A 9 -1.16 34.05 -13.56
C PRO A 9 -0.43 34.97 -12.60
N PRO A 10 -0.16 36.24 -12.96
CA PRO A 10 0.48 37.21 -12.07
C PRO A 10 -0.24 37.28 -10.72
N GLY A 11 0.52 37.18 -9.63
CA GLY A 11 0.00 37.23 -8.26
C GLY A 11 -0.73 35.96 -7.77
N GLN A 12 -0.85 34.93 -8.61
CA GLN A 12 -1.58 33.69 -8.28
C GLN A 12 -0.66 32.46 -8.26
N ARG A 13 0.39 32.53 -7.48
CA ARG A 13 1.34 31.41 -7.35
C ARG A 13 0.66 30.14 -6.86
N GLY A 14 0.84 29.05 -7.61
CA GLY A 14 0.25 27.72 -7.31
C GLY A 14 -1.10 27.48 -7.99
N TRP A 15 -1.64 28.47 -8.73
CA TRP A 15 -2.93 28.34 -9.41
C TRP A 15 -2.98 27.15 -10.36
N ARG A 16 -1.96 26.96 -11.19
CA ARG A 16 -1.91 25.84 -12.14
C ARG A 16 -1.84 24.47 -11.46
N GLN A 17 -1.22 24.38 -10.29
CA GLN A 17 -1.22 23.14 -9.51
C GLN A 17 -2.63 22.83 -8.98
N LEU A 18 -3.36 23.84 -8.55
CA LEU A 18 -4.75 23.68 -8.10
C LEU A 18 -5.64 23.23 -9.25
N GLU A 19 -5.60 23.89 -10.40
CA GLU A 19 -6.32 23.49 -11.62
C GLU A 19 -6.00 22.05 -12.02
N TYR A 20 -4.73 21.65 -11.94
CA TYR A 20 -4.33 20.27 -12.21
C TYR A 20 -4.96 19.28 -11.23
N ALA A 21 -4.96 19.58 -9.94
CA ALA A 21 -5.55 18.71 -8.93
C ALA A 21 -7.08 18.57 -9.12
N GLU A 22 -7.76 19.67 -9.39
CA GLU A 22 -9.20 19.68 -9.69
C GLU A 22 -9.51 18.90 -10.97
N GLY A 23 -8.72 19.11 -12.03
CA GLY A 23 -8.86 18.36 -13.28
C GLY A 23 -8.63 16.86 -13.11
N LEU A 24 -7.64 16.46 -12.30
CA LEU A 24 -7.40 15.05 -11.96
C LEU A 24 -8.58 14.46 -11.20
N TYR A 25 -9.12 15.17 -10.21
CA TYR A 25 -10.27 14.69 -9.46
C TYR A 25 -11.52 14.55 -10.33
N ALA A 26 -11.77 15.52 -11.21
CA ALA A 26 -12.87 15.46 -12.16
C ALA A 26 -12.75 14.27 -13.11
N LEU A 27 -11.52 14.01 -13.61
CA LEU A 27 -11.22 12.84 -14.45
C LEU A 27 -11.51 11.52 -13.72
N LEU A 28 -11.02 11.38 -12.49
CA LEU A 28 -11.24 10.17 -11.68
C LEU A 28 -12.72 9.97 -11.37
N ASP A 29 -13.45 11.04 -11.02
CA ASP A 29 -14.89 10.98 -10.78
C ASP A 29 -15.65 10.57 -12.05
N ALA A 30 -15.27 11.09 -13.21
CA ALA A 30 -15.87 10.71 -14.49
C ALA A 30 -15.57 9.25 -14.83
N PHE A 31 -14.33 8.80 -14.60
CA PHE A 31 -13.91 7.44 -14.83
C PHE A 31 -14.69 6.45 -13.96
N MET A 32 -14.80 6.70 -12.67
CA MET A 32 -15.55 5.84 -11.74
C MET A 32 -17.03 5.74 -12.10
N ARG A 33 -17.64 6.84 -12.54
CA ARG A 33 -19.04 6.82 -13.03
C ARG A 33 -19.20 5.98 -14.29
N ARG A 34 -18.24 6.06 -15.22
CA ARG A 34 -18.30 5.37 -16.51
C ARG A 34 -17.90 3.91 -16.45
N CYS A 35 -17.02 3.57 -15.53
CA CYS A 35 -16.44 2.24 -15.36
C CYS A 35 -16.54 1.76 -13.90
N PRO A 36 -17.75 1.60 -13.33
CA PRO A 36 -17.92 1.30 -11.90
C PRO A 36 -17.37 -0.08 -11.48
N GLN A 37 -17.09 -0.97 -12.44
CA GLN A 37 -16.51 -2.29 -12.20
C GLN A 37 -14.99 -2.27 -12.06
N VAL A 38 -14.33 -1.13 -12.29
CA VAL A 38 -12.86 -1.00 -12.22
C VAL A 38 -12.45 -0.50 -10.84
N SER A 39 -11.47 -1.14 -10.24
CA SER A 39 -10.83 -0.66 -9.01
C SER A 39 -9.66 0.25 -9.33
N ILE A 40 -9.55 1.36 -8.61
CA ILE A 40 -8.45 2.32 -8.72
C ILE A 40 -7.54 2.14 -7.51
N GLU A 41 -6.25 1.95 -7.77
CA GLU A 41 -5.21 2.06 -6.76
C GLU A 41 -4.49 3.40 -6.93
N ALA A 42 -4.45 4.20 -5.85
CA ALA A 42 -3.68 5.43 -5.82
C ALA A 42 -2.21 5.10 -5.57
N CYS A 43 -1.35 5.48 -6.50
CA CYS A 43 0.09 5.31 -6.38
C CYS A 43 0.83 6.50 -7.01
N SER A 44 1.84 6.99 -6.32
CA SER A 44 2.83 7.91 -6.86
C SER A 44 4.06 7.85 -5.96
N SER A 45 5.10 7.12 -6.39
CA SER A 45 6.35 6.96 -5.65
C SER A 45 6.12 6.62 -4.15
N GLY A 46 5.29 5.59 -3.88
CA GLY A 46 4.82 5.32 -2.52
C GLY A 46 3.75 6.34 -2.09
N GLY A 47 3.52 6.58 -0.86
CA GLY A 47 2.41 7.33 -0.29
C GLY A 47 2.17 8.80 -0.70
N TYR A 48 2.75 9.30 -1.78
CA TYR A 48 2.58 10.71 -2.21
C TYR A 48 1.16 11.07 -2.66
N ARG A 49 0.29 10.11 -2.90
CA ARG A 49 -1.13 10.33 -3.25
C ARG A 49 -2.09 9.75 -2.22
N MET A 50 -1.73 9.88 -0.96
CA MET A 50 -2.58 9.46 0.16
C MET A 50 -3.34 10.65 0.80
N ASP A 51 -3.53 11.73 0.07
CA ASP A 51 -4.44 12.81 0.48
C ASP A 51 -5.91 12.35 0.40
N LEU A 52 -6.77 12.96 1.22
CA LEU A 52 -8.18 12.59 1.33
C LEU A 52 -8.96 12.79 0.02
N GLY A 53 -8.56 13.77 -0.79
CA GLY A 53 -9.17 14.01 -2.09
C GLY A 53 -8.93 12.85 -3.07
N THR A 54 -7.72 12.31 -3.10
CA THR A 54 -7.38 11.14 -3.90
C THR A 54 -7.99 9.87 -3.33
N LEU A 55 -7.89 9.65 -2.00
CA LEU A 55 -8.42 8.44 -1.35
C LEU A 55 -9.94 8.31 -1.49
N ARG A 56 -10.67 9.42 -1.52
CA ARG A 56 -12.10 9.43 -1.82
C ARG A 56 -12.44 8.85 -3.21
N ARG A 57 -11.48 8.82 -4.12
CA ARG A 57 -11.59 8.40 -5.52
C ARG A 57 -10.80 7.15 -5.83
N ALA A 58 -10.25 6.49 -4.82
CA ALA A 58 -9.51 5.26 -4.95
C ALA A 58 -10.07 4.18 -4.03
N HIS A 59 -9.84 2.93 -4.37
CA HIS A 59 -10.27 1.77 -3.58
C HIS A 59 -9.16 1.30 -2.64
N THR A 60 -7.93 1.58 -3.01
CA THR A 60 -6.72 1.28 -2.22
C THR A 60 -5.61 2.26 -2.58
N ALA A 61 -4.58 2.32 -1.76
CA ALA A 61 -3.40 3.16 -1.99
C ALA A 61 -2.11 2.38 -1.73
N TRP A 62 -1.16 2.54 -2.63
CA TRP A 62 0.21 2.08 -2.41
C TRP A 62 0.88 2.96 -1.37
N MET A 63 1.20 2.37 -0.21
CA MET A 63 1.66 3.14 0.95
C MET A 63 3.12 3.56 0.86
N CYS A 64 3.97 2.69 0.34
CA CYS A 64 5.42 2.89 0.38
C CYS A 64 6.12 1.97 -0.61
N ASP A 65 7.14 2.49 -1.29
CA ASP A 65 8.00 1.67 -2.18
C ASP A 65 8.99 0.79 -1.40
N ASN A 66 9.14 1.04 -0.11
CA ASN A 66 10.01 0.25 0.76
C ASN A 66 9.27 -0.97 1.31
N THR A 67 8.98 -1.93 0.43
CA THR A 67 8.14 -3.11 0.73
C THR A 67 8.93 -4.38 1.02
N ASP A 68 10.23 -4.35 0.87
CA ASP A 68 11.15 -5.47 1.02
C ASP A 68 11.47 -5.81 2.49
N THR A 69 11.32 -4.85 3.39
CA THR A 69 11.46 -5.04 4.84
C THR A 69 10.12 -4.90 5.54
N HIS A 70 9.96 -5.52 6.71
CA HIS A 70 8.68 -5.52 7.43
C HIS A 70 8.49 -4.30 8.32
N ASP A 71 9.57 -3.69 8.83
CA ASP A 71 9.47 -2.57 9.76
C ASP A 71 8.86 -1.32 9.13
N PRO A 72 9.31 -0.83 7.96
CA PRO A 72 8.67 0.29 7.30
C PRO A 72 7.19 0.05 7.04
N ILE A 73 6.81 -1.11 6.51
CA ILE A 73 5.39 -1.43 6.23
C ILE A 73 4.57 -1.43 7.51
N ARG A 74 5.06 -2.05 8.58
CA ARG A 74 4.38 -2.08 9.87
C ARG A 74 4.15 -0.68 10.43
N LEU A 75 5.16 0.19 10.35
CA LEU A 75 5.06 1.58 10.79
C LEU A 75 4.10 2.40 9.94
N MET A 76 4.17 2.24 8.63
CA MET A 76 3.26 2.92 7.70
C MET A 76 1.82 2.49 7.93
N GLN A 77 1.52 1.20 8.05
CA GLN A 77 0.18 0.71 8.36
C GLN A 77 -0.34 1.27 9.69
N LYS A 78 0.48 1.24 10.74
CA LYS A 78 0.10 1.78 12.05
C LYS A 78 -0.20 3.28 12.00
N GLY A 79 0.50 4.03 11.15
CA GLY A 79 0.25 5.45 10.90
C GLY A 79 -1.03 5.68 10.10
N VAL A 80 -1.15 5.02 8.96
CA VAL A 80 -2.28 5.15 8.02
C VAL A 80 -3.59 4.72 8.66
N ASN A 81 -3.62 3.61 9.39
CA ASN A 81 -4.82 3.08 10.03
C ASN A 81 -5.40 4.00 11.14
N ARG A 82 -4.66 5.04 11.55
CA ARG A 82 -5.19 6.09 12.44
C ARG A 82 -5.99 7.17 11.72
N VAL A 83 -5.84 7.24 10.41
CA VAL A 83 -6.43 8.29 9.57
C VAL A 83 -7.50 7.72 8.65
N VAL A 84 -7.25 6.54 8.09
CA VAL A 84 -8.17 5.86 7.16
C VAL A 84 -8.29 4.37 7.50
N PRO A 85 -9.39 3.71 7.13
CA PRO A 85 -9.55 2.26 7.32
C PRO A 85 -8.43 1.46 6.67
N GLY A 86 -8.04 0.36 7.31
CA GLY A 86 -6.92 -0.48 6.85
C GLY A 86 -7.10 -1.05 5.44
N CYS A 87 -8.34 -1.18 4.96
CA CYS A 87 -8.63 -1.63 3.59
C CYS A 87 -8.02 -0.72 2.50
N TYR A 88 -7.75 0.55 2.80
CA TYR A 88 -7.06 1.45 1.87
C TYR A 88 -5.57 1.19 1.76
N ALA A 89 -4.97 0.59 2.76
CA ALA A 89 -3.52 0.39 2.82
C ALA A 89 -3.11 -0.85 2.02
N ASN A 90 -2.54 -0.68 0.82
CA ASN A 90 -1.95 -1.79 0.08
C ASN A 90 -0.67 -2.26 0.77
N SER A 91 -0.65 -3.53 1.14
CA SER A 91 0.43 -4.22 1.85
C SER A 91 1.02 -5.35 1.03
N THR A 92 1.20 -5.16 -0.25
CA THR A 92 1.79 -6.16 -1.13
C THR A 92 3.22 -6.52 -0.71
N MET A 93 3.51 -7.80 -0.70
CA MET A 93 4.81 -8.34 -0.37
C MET A 93 5.66 -8.52 -1.63
N LEU A 94 6.88 -7.94 -1.62
CA LEU A 94 7.88 -8.00 -2.69
C LEU A 94 9.20 -8.59 -2.18
N TRP A 95 9.13 -9.55 -1.27
CA TRP A 95 10.27 -10.06 -0.50
C TRP A 95 11.46 -10.52 -1.33
N ALA A 96 11.21 -11.22 -2.42
CA ALA A 96 12.27 -11.84 -3.20
C ALA A 96 12.77 -10.99 -4.38
N THR A 97 12.15 -9.86 -4.67
CA THR A 97 12.50 -9.04 -5.84
C THR A 97 13.54 -7.96 -5.54
N HIS A 98 13.72 -7.57 -4.28
CA HIS A 98 14.68 -6.54 -3.85
C HIS A 98 15.88 -7.16 -3.14
N ASP A 99 16.97 -7.29 -3.86
CA ASP A 99 18.15 -8.08 -3.46
C ASP A 99 18.96 -7.49 -2.31
N HIS A 100 19.08 -6.18 -2.28
CA HIS A 100 20.03 -5.47 -1.40
C HIS A 100 19.54 -5.27 0.04
N ARG A 101 18.29 -5.57 0.34
CA ARG A 101 17.69 -5.40 1.68
C ARG A 101 17.06 -6.67 2.24
N ARG A 102 17.40 -7.83 1.69
CA ARG A 102 16.86 -9.11 2.15
C ARG A 102 17.35 -9.42 3.55
N THR A 103 16.44 -9.75 4.43
CA THR A 103 16.77 -10.32 5.75
C THR A 103 17.00 -11.82 5.68
N GLN A 104 16.73 -12.46 4.54
CA GLN A 104 16.86 -13.88 4.31
C GLN A 104 17.32 -14.16 2.88
N SER A 105 18.26 -15.06 2.68
CA SER A 105 18.70 -15.48 1.35
C SER A 105 17.57 -16.21 0.60
N LEU A 106 17.62 -16.18 -0.74
CA LEU A 106 16.66 -16.91 -1.56
C LEU A 106 16.68 -18.42 -1.30
N ALA A 107 17.86 -18.99 -1.02
CA ALA A 107 18.00 -20.41 -0.66
C ALA A 107 17.32 -20.71 0.68
N ALA A 108 17.51 -19.85 1.69
CA ALA A 108 16.84 -19.98 2.97
C ALA A 108 15.31 -19.82 2.83
N LEU A 109 14.85 -18.84 2.04
CA LEU A 109 13.42 -18.67 1.76
C LEU A 109 12.80 -19.93 1.16
N LYS A 110 13.45 -20.52 0.15
CA LYS A 110 12.97 -21.77 -0.48
C LYS A 110 12.96 -22.96 0.48
N ARG A 111 13.93 -23.04 1.38
CA ARG A 111 14.07 -24.12 2.36
C ARG A 111 13.09 -23.94 3.53
N ASP A 112 12.99 -22.74 4.08
CA ASP A 112 12.34 -22.47 5.36
C ASP A 112 10.96 -21.82 5.23
N GLY A 113 10.67 -21.21 4.09
CA GLY A 113 9.49 -20.38 3.87
C GLY A 113 9.70 -18.94 4.32
N TYR A 114 8.64 -18.15 4.28
CA TYR A 114 8.66 -16.77 4.76
C TYR A 114 8.74 -16.71 6.29
N PRO A 115 9.54 -15.80 6.86
CA PRO A 115 9.43 -15.51 8.28
C PRO A 115 8.01 -15.06 8.62
N THR A 116 7.46 -15.58 9.70
CA THR A 116 6.05 -15.32 10.08
C THR A 116 5.78 -13.85 10.39
N SER A 117 6.71 -13.19 11.09
CA SER A 117 6.54 -11.78 11.49
C SER A 117 6.43 -10.84 10.29
N PRO A 118 7.34 -10.85 9.29
CA PRO A 118 7.18 -10.05 8.08
C PRO A 118 5.89 -10.32 7.33
N LEU A 119 5.48 -11.58 7.21
CA LEU A 119 4.25 -11.97 6.54
C LEU A 119 3.02 -11.41 7.24
N ARG A 120 2.92 -11.61 8.57
CA ARG A 120 1.78 -11.16 9.37
C ARG A 120 1.73 -9.65 9.57
N SER A 121 2.88 -8.96 9.55
CA SER A 121 2.91 -7.51 9.64
C SER A 121 2.20 -6.80 8.46
N ARG A 122 1.92 -7.52 7.39
CA ARG A 122 1.18 -7.01 6.23
C ARG A 122 -0.32 -7.19 6.31
N MET A 123 -0.81 -7.93 7.30
CA MET A 123 -2.24 -8.22 7.46
C MET A 123 -3.06 -7.04 8.02
N GLY A 124 -2.41 -5.95 8.41
CA GLY A 124 -3.08 -4.70 8.80
C GLY A 124 -3.58 -3.84 7.63
N GLY A 125 -3.41 -4.32 6.41
CA GLY A 125 -3.88 -3.69 5.17
C GLY A 125 -4.32 -4.72 4.15
N SER A 126 -4.52 -4.29 2.91
CA SER A 126 -4.86 -5.18 1.77
C SER A 126 -3.64 -6.04 1.42
N LEU A 127 -3.67 -7.31 1.83
CA LEU A 127 -2.57 -8.24 1.61
C LEU A 127 -2.47 -8.64 0.15
N GLY A 128 -1.29 -8.46 -0.43
CA GLY A 128 -0.93 -8.89 -1.78
C GLY A 128 0.40 -9.63 -1.82
N PHE A 129 0.64 -10.37 -2.90
CA PHE A 129 1.90 -11.05 -3.19
C PHE A 129 2.31 -10.75 -4.63
N ALA A 130 3.42 -10.06 -4.81
CA ALA A 130 3.98 -9.72 -6.12
C ALA A 130 5.30 -10.45 -6.39
N GLU A 131 5.40 -11.67 -5.88
CA GLU A 131 6.55 -12.54 -6.08
C GLU A 131 6.40 -13.38 -7.35
N SER A 132 7.53 -13.77 -7.93
CA SER A 132 7.51 -14.75 -9.01
C SER A 132 6.97 -16.10 -8.49
N ALA A 133 5.96 -16.65 -9.16
CA ALA A 133 5.39 -17.96 -8.82
C ALA A 133 6.44 -19.09 -8.87
N ARG A 134 7.56 -18.90 -9.58
CA ARG A 134 8.70 -19.84 -9.61
C ARG A 134 9.41 -20.00 -8.26
N LEU A 135 9.18 -19.07 -7.33
CA LEU A 135 9.73 -19.12 -5.98
C LEU A 135 8.90 -19.97 -5.03
N TYR A 136 7.67 -20.29 -5.39
CA TYR A 136 6.71 -20.96 -4.52
C TYR A 136 6.95 -22.47 -4.48
N THR A 137 7.84 -22.88 -3.60
CA THR A 137 7.99 -24.32 -3.26
C THR A 137 6.71 -24.86 -2.61
N PRO A 138 6.50 -26.17 -2.54
CA PRO A 138 5.35 -26.76 -1.83
C PRO A 138 5.20 -26.23 -0.41
N LYS A 139 6.31 -26.08 0.32
CA LYS A 139 6.34 -25.54 1.68
C LYS A 139 5.84 -24.08 1.74
N ILE A 140 6.31 -23.24 0.82
CA ILE A 140 5.88 -21.83 0.74
C ILE A 140 4.37 -21.77 0.40
N LYS A 141 3.91 -22.59 -0.56
CA LYS A 141 2.50 -22.63 -0.93
C LYS A 141 1.61 -22.99 0.26
N GLU A 142 1.98 -24.04 0.98
CA GLU A 142 1.24 -24.47 2.17
C GLU A 142 1.21 -23.36 3.25
N GLN A 143 2.35 -22.70 3.50
CA GLN A 143 2.41 -21.59 4.43
C GLN A 143 1.49 -20.45 4.00
N LEU A 144 1.58 -20.01 2.74
CA LEU A 144 0.77 -18.91 2.21
C LEU A 144 -0.72 -19.27 2.25
N GLN A 145 -1.10 -20.50 1.94
CA GLN A 145 -2.49 -20.94 2.05
C GLN A 145 -3.05 -20.79 3.46
N ARG A 146 -2.31 -21.24 4.48
CA ARG A 146 -2.70 -21.04 5.89
C ARG A 146 -2.85 -19.57 6.26
N GLU A 147 -1.87 -18.75 5.91
CA GLU A 147 -1.88 -17.33 6.25
C GLU A 147 -2.97 -16.56 5.47
N ILE A 148 -3.24 -16.92 4.22
CA ILE A 148 -4.35 -16.33 3.44
C ILE A 148 -5.71 -16.70 4.06
N VAL A 149 -5.89 -17.93 4.53
CA VAL A 149 -7.12 -18.33 5.25
C VAL A 149 -7.29 -17.50 6.51
N ALA A 150 -6.23 -17.36 7.32
CA ALA A 150 -6.26 -16.54 8.53
C ALA A 150 -6.56 -15.06 8.21
N TYR A 151 -5.93 -14.51 7.16
CA TYR A 151 -6.19 -13.14 6.70
C TYR A 151 -7.65 -12.95 6.25
N LYS A 152 -8.18 -13.88 5.44
CA LYS A 152 -9.57 -13.81 4.96
C LYS A 152 -10.59 -13.83 6.10
N ALA A 153 -10.31 -14.57 7.16
CA ALA A 153 -11.14 -14.61 8.36
C ALA A 153 -11.19 -13.26 9.11
N GLN A 154 -10.15 -12.44 8.99
CA GLN A 154 -10.00 -11.19 9.74
C GLN A 154 -10.14 -9.92 8.88
N ARG A 155 -10.00 -9.99 7.55
CA ARG A 155 -9.94 -8.80 6.69
C ARG A 155 -11.17 -7.90 6.77
N HIS A 156 -12.33 -8.41 7.19
CA HIS A 156 -13.53 -7.61 7.42
C HIS A 156 -13.35 -6.57 8.54
N LEU A 157 -12.39 -6.80 9.47
CA LEU A 157 -12.05 -5.86 10.52
C LEU A 157 -11.31 -4.62 9.99
N LEU A 158 -10.68 -4.71 8.81
CA LEU A 158 -10.00 -3.58 8.17
C LEU A 158 -10.95 -2.46 7.73
N LEU A 159 -12.26 -2.73 7.73
CA LEU A 159 -13.33 -1.74 7.49
C LEU A 159 -13.81 -1.06 8.79
N LYS A 160 -13.32 -1.50 9.94
CA LYS A 160 -13.75 -1.02 11.26
C LYS A 160 -12.75 -0.02 11.82
N ASP A 161 -13.12 0.56 12.96
CA ASP A 161 -12.27 1.48 13.70
C ASP A 161 -10.96 0.83 14.16
N TYR A 162 -9.91 1.62 14.15
CA TYR A 162 -8.57 1.18 14.57
C TYR A 162 -8.23 1.73 15.96
N TYR A 163 -7.99 0.84 16.91
CA TYR A 163 -7.60 1.16 18.28
C TYR A 163 -6.17 0.68 18.54
N PRO A 164 -5.16 1.58 18.54
CA PRO A 164 -3.79 1.18 18.81
C PRO A 164 -3.61 0.80 20.27
N LEU A 165 -3.24 -0.46 20.55
CA LEU A 165 -3.00 -0.98 21.89
C LEU A 165 -1.67 -0.49 22.49
N PHE A 166 -0.73 -0.06 21.66
CA PHE A 166 0.61 0.33 22.07
C PHE A 166 0.95 1.74 21.56
N ALA A 167 1.83 2.43 22.28
CA ALA A 167 2.39 3.71 21.85
C ALA A 167 3.04 3.61 20.44
N PRO A 168 3.17 4.73 19.71
CA PRO A 168 3.90 4.75 18.45
C PRO A 168 5.32 4.21 18.65
N GLN A 169 5.70 3.24 17.85
CA GLN A 169 7.10 2.81 17.80
C GLN A 169 7.93 3.90 17.13
N ARG A 170 9.09 4.17 17.67
CA ARG A 170 10.12 5.01 17.03
C ARG A 170 11.13 4.06 16.36
N LEU A 171 11.61 4.44 15.20
CA LEU A 171 12.77 3.82 14.53
C LEU A 171 14.05 4.19 15.28
#